data_c5c9b4da181c8fb6ab87ac7c56b35d55
#
_entry.id   c5c9b4da181c8fb6ab87ac7c56b35d55
#
_cell.length_a   1.000
_cell.length_b   1.000
_cell.length_c   1.000
_cell.angle_alpha   90.00
_cell.angle_beta   90.00
_cell.angle_gamma   90.00
#
_symmetry.space_group_name_H-M   'P 1'
#
loop_
_entity.id
_entity.type
_entity.pdbx_description
1 polymer ?
#
loop_
_entity_poly.entity_id
_entity_poly.type
_entity_poly.pdbx_seq_one_letter_code
_entity_poly.pdbx_strand_id
1 'polypeptide(L)'
;MPKRYREGALDAKLRSERTRSEAKLLHKAKLAGVLCPTVLEVGEFEITMSFVDGTRPEMDSKESREAGRMLAKLHEADIIHGDYTPANIIRSGESGALYVIDFGLGFVSKDVEDKAVDVFTMLRAIAEKDAFVAGYCSYGKADEVLKRVKDVEKRVRYAV
;
A
#
# COMPACT_ATOMS: atom_id res chain seq x y z
N MET A 1 5.27 41.63 2.77
CA MET A 1 5.64 40.28 3.26
C MET A 1 4.45 39.40 3.65
N PRO A 2 3.54 39.00 2.75
CA PRO A 2 2.43 38.12 3.08
C PRO A 2 2.62 36.66 2.67
N LYS A 3 3.66 36.30 1.87
CA LYS A 3 3.76 34.95 1.28
C LYS A 3 4.18 33.84 2.27
N ARG A 4 5.10 34.08 3.16
CA ARG A 4 5.60 33.04 4.10
C ARG A 4 4.54 32.55 5.11
N TYR A 5 3.64 33.41 5.56
CA TYR A 5 2.56 33.03 6.48
C TYR A 5 1.51 32.13 5.79
N ARG A 6 1.19 32.43 4.53
CA ARG A 6 0.26 31.61 3.73
C ARG A 6 0.85 30.24 3.38
N GLU A 7 2.14 30.16 3.10
CA GLU A 7 2.85 28.90 2.85
C GLU A 7 2.85 28.00 4.09
N GLY A 8 3.13 28.54 5.27
CA GLY A 8 3.11 27.78 6.52
C GLY A 8 1.73 27.28 6.91
N ALA A 9 0.66 28.07 6.72
CA ALA A 9 -0.71 27.66 6.99
C ALA A 9 -1.18 26.59 6.00
N LEU A 10 -0.80 26.68 4.73
CA LEU A 10 -1.10 25.68 3.72
C LEU A 10 -0.37 24.37 4.02
N ASP A 11 0.90 24.41 4.36
CA ASP A 11 1.69 23.24 4.73
C ASP A 11 1.10 22.51 5.94
N ALA A 12 0.76 23.25 7.00
CA ALA A 12 0.09 22.70 8.19
C ALA A 12 -1.25 22.01 7.83
N LYS A 13 -2.06 22.63 6.97
CA LYS A 13 -3.31 22.05 6.51
C LYS A 13 -3.09 20.74 5.73
N LEU A 14 -2.16 20.71 4.79
CA LEU A 14 -1.84 19.52 4.00
C LEU A 14 -1.31 18.38 4.88
N ARG A 15 -0.48 18.68 5.86
CA ARG A 15 0.04 17.70 6.81
C ARG A 15 -1.08 17.09 7.67
N SER A 16 -1.98 17.93 8.17
CA SER A 16 -3.14 17.47 8.95
C SER A 16 -4.08 16.61 8.11
N GLU A 17 -4.34 16.98 6.85
CA GLU A 17 -5.15 16.20 5.93
C GLU A 17 -4.50 14.83 5.61
N ARG A 18 -3.19 14.77 5.40
CA ARG A 18 -2.44 13.52 5.21
C ARG A 18 -2.55 12.60 6.42
N THR A 19 -2.36 13.13 7.61
CA THR A 19 -2.48 12.38 8.87
C THR A 19 -3.86 11.73 8.99
N ARG A 20 -4.91 12.48 8.75
CA ARG A 20 -6.29 11.96 8.81
C ARG A 20 -6.57 10.94 7.71
N SER A 21 -6.06 11.17 6.51
CA SER A 21 -6.23 10.26 5.37
C SER A 21 -5.53 8.92 5.64
N GLU A 22 -4.31 8.93 6.12
CA GLU A 22 -3.57 7.72 6.47
C GLU A 22 -4.28 6.91 7.56
N ALA A 23 -4.76 7.57 8.62
CA ALA A 23 -5.52 6.92 9.68
C ALA A 23 -6.80 6.24 9.15
N LYS A 24 -7.52 6.90 8.23
CA LYS A 24 -8.72 6.33 7.58
C LYS A 24 -8.38 5.12 6.71
N LEU A 25 -7.26 5.17 5.96
CA LEU A 25 -6.83 4.07 5.11
C LEU A 25 -6.43 2.85 5.94
N LEU A 26 -5.69 3.04 7.04
CA LEU A 26 -5.35 1.97 7.99
C LEU A 26 -6.62 1.29 8.53
N HIS A 27 -7.60 2.08 8.93
CA HIS A 27 -8.88 1.54 9.41
C HIS A 27 -9.63 0.77 8.31
N LYS A 28 -9.73 1.32 7.11
CA LYS A 28 -10.36 0.66 5.95
C LYS A 28 -9.64 -0.63 5.56
N ALA A 29 -8.30 -0.63 5.54
CA ALA A 29 -7.50 -1.81 5.25
C ALA A 29 -7.78 -2.93 6.25
N LYS A 30 -7.88 -2.59 7.52
CA LYS A 30 -8.23 -3.55 8.58
C LYS A 30 -9.63 -4.14 8.39
N LEU A 31 -10.62 -3.32 8.05
CA LEU A 31 -11.98 -3.79 7.73
C LEU A 31 -12.00 -4.68 6.47
N ALA A 32 -11.10 -4.45 5.53
CA ALA A 32 -10.92 -5.31 4.35
C ALA A 32 -10.22 -6.65 4.66
N GLY A 33 -9.81 -6.87 5.90
CA GLY A 33 -9.15 -8.10 6.34
C GLY A 33 -7.65 -8.13 6.05
N VAL A 34 -7.02 -6.97 5.89
CA VAL A 34 -5.56 -6.84 5.76
C VAL A 34 -4.96 -6.55 7.12
N LEU A 35 -3.96 -7.34 7.52
CA LEU A 35 -3.22 -7.07 8.75
C LEU A 35 -2.38 -5.81 8.58
N CYS A 36 -2.59 -4.85 9.44
CA CYS A 36 -1.88 -3.58 9.49
C CYS A 36 -1.90 -3.04 10.93
N PRO A 37 -1.07 -2.04 11.27
CA PRO A 37 -1.11 -1.43 12.59
C PRO A 37 -2.50 -0.92 12.95
N THR A 38 -2.87 -1.05 14.21
CA THR A 38 -4.11 -0.47 14.74
C THR A 38 -3.89 0.98 15.11
N VAL A 39 -4.71 1.88 14.59
CA VAL A 39 -4.70 3.28 15.01
C VAL A 39 -5.24 3.39 16.43
N LEU A 40 -4.45 3.96 17.32
CA LEU A 40 -4.79 4.17 18.74
C LEU A 40 -5.24 5.61 18.99
N GLU A 41 -4.57 6.57 18.35
CA GLU A 41 -4.89 7.99 18.48
C GLU A 41 -4.50 8.74 17.20
N VAL A 42 -5.25 9.75 16.85
CA VAL A 42 -4.98 10.64 15.72
C VAL A 42 -4.83 12.05 16.24
N GLY A 43 -3.61 12.58 16.20
CA GLY A 43 -3.31 13.96 16.49
C GLY A 43 -3.46 14.84 15.25
N GLU A 44 -3.04 16.10 15.37
CA GLU A 44 -3.10 17.05 14.24
C GLU A 44 -2.11 16.67 13.12
N PHE A 45 -0.89 16.26 13.50
CA PHE A 45 0.20 15.94 12.57
C PHE A 45 0.84 14.57 12.81
N GLU A 46 0.26 13.75 13.68
CA GLU A 46 0.82 12.46 14.07
C GLU A 46 -0.27 11.42 14.28
N ILE A 47 0.09 10.16 14.11
CA ILE A 47 -0.75 9.01 14.38
C ILE A 47 -0.03 8.14 15.41
N THR A 48 -0.69 7.85 16.51
CA THR A 48 -0.26 6.80 17.44
C THR A 48 -0.90 5.49 17.00
N MET A 49 -0.07 4.48 16.77
CA MET A 49 -0.54 3.17 16.31
C MET A 49 0.17 2.04 17.05
N SER A 50 -0.42 0.84 17.02
CA SER A 50 0.21 -0.35 17.57
C SER A 50 1.53 -0.64 16.86
N PHE A 51 2.50 -1.09 17.64
CA PHE A 51 3.78 -1.55 17.11
C PHE A 51 3.66 -2.98 16.57
N VAL A 52 4.22 -3.24 15.41
CA VAL A 52 4.36 -4.57 14.86
C VAL A 52 5.82 -4.99 14.99
N ASP A 53 6.10 -5.86 15.97
CA ASP A 53 7.44 -6.42 16.14
C ASP A 53 7.68 -7.53 15.12
N GLY A 54 8.74 -7.39 14.36
CA GLY A 54 9.06 -8.34 13.32
C GLY A 54 10.24 -7.92 12.45
N THR A 55 10.38 -8.63 11.35
CA THR A 55 11.48 -8.44 10.39
C THR A 55 10.93 -8.19 8.99
N ARG A 56 11.78 -7.66 8.13
CA ARG A 56 11.46 -7.56 6.70
C ARG A 56 11.30 -8.98 6.12
N PRO A 57 10.25 -9.26 5.33
CA PRO A 57 10.07 -10.57 4.71
C PRO A 57 11.14 -10.82 3.64
N GLU A 58 11.49 -12.08 3.43
CA GLU A 58 12.42 -12.51 2.38
C GLU A 58 11.74 -12.53 1.00
N MET A 59 10.40 -12.47 0.98
CA MET A 59 9.56 -12.57 -0.21
C MET A 59 9.78 -13.88 -0.98
N ASP A 60 9.89 -14.97 -0.25
CA ASP A 60 9.84 -16.30 -0.83
C ASP A 60 8.49 -16.55 -1.53
N SER A 61 8.32 -17.71 -2.14
CA SER A 61 7.09 -18.05 -2.89
C SER A 61 5.82 -17.97 -2.03
N LYS A 62 5.90 -18.36 -0.75
CA LYS A 62 4.76 -18.31 0.18
C LYS A 62 4.43 -16.87 0.57
N GLU A 63 5.43 -16.09 0.96
CA GLU A 63 5.29 -14.69 1.36
C GLU A 63 4.85 -13.82 0.17
N SER A 64 5.40 -14.04 -1.01
CA SER A 64 4.99 -13.33 -2.23
C SER A 64 3.54 -13.62 -2.60
N ARG A 65 3.08 -14.87 -2.48
CA ARG A 65 1.68 -15.24 -2.69
C ARG A 65 0.76 -14.55 -1.68
N GLU A 66 1.16 -14.51 -0.42
CA GLU A 66 0.38 -13.83 0.62
C GLU A 66 0.33 -12.33 0.40
N ALA A 67 1.45 -11.69 0.04
CA ALA A 67 1.48 -10.28 -0.33
C ALA A 67 0.53 -9.98 -1.52
N GLY A 68 0.45 -10.87 -2.50
CA GLY A 68 -0.52 -10.76 -3.60
C GLY A 68 -1.97 -10.79 -3.11
N ARG A 69 -2.30 -11.71 -2.18
CA ARG A 69 -3.64 -11.77 -1.57
C ARG A 69 -3.99 -10.52 -0.77
N MET A 70 -3.03 -10.00 -0.03
CA MET A 70 -3.22 -8.77 0.75
C MET A 70 -3.50 -7.58 -0.16
N LEU A 71 -2.75 -7.42 -1.25
CA LEU A 71 -3.02 -6.37 -2.24
C LEU A 71 -4.37 -6.56 -2.93
N ALA A 72 -4.77 -7.80 -3.22
CA ALA A 72 -6.09 -8.11 -3.76
C ALA A 72 -7.22 -7.59 -2.84
N LYS A 73 -7.10 -7.81 -1.53
CA LYS A 73 -8.08 -7.31 -0.54
C LYS A 73 -8.10 -5.78 -0.47
N LEU A 74 -6.94 -5.12 -0.54
CA LEU A 74 -6.87 -3.66 -0.59
C LEU A 74 -7.60 -3.13 -1.83
N HIS A 75 -7.29 -3.70 -3.01
CA HIS A 75 -7.90 -3.28 -4.27
C HIS A 75 -9.40 -3.60 -4.37
N GLU A 76 -9.88 -4.65 -3.71
CA GLU A 76 -11.31 -4.94 -3.60
C GLU A 76 -12.05 -3.88 -2.78
N ALA A 77 -11.38 -3.29 -1.81
CA ALA A 77 -11.86 -2.14 -1.03
C ALA A 77 -11.55 -0.79 -1.68
N ASP A 78 -11.05 -0.77 -2.92
CA ASP A 78 -10.62 0.42 -3.67
C ASP A 78 -9.51 1.23 -2.97
N ILE A 79 -8.70 0.58 -2.15
CA ILE A 79 -7.55 1.18 -1.49
C ILE A 79 -6.31 0.99 -2.36
N ILE A 80 -5.68 2.10 -2.73
CA ILE A 80 -4.37 2.14 -3.37
C ILE A 80 -3.35 2.41 -2.27
N HIS A 81 -2.31 1.59 -2.18
CA HIS A 81 -1.27 1.76 -1.18
C HIS A 81 -0.31 2.91 -1.53
N GLY A 82 0.00 3.05 -2.81
CA GLY A 82 0.87 4.10 -3.35
C GLY A 82 2.37 3.81 -3.27
N ASP A 83 2.79 2.86 -2.41
CA ASP A 83 4.18 2.40 -2.29
C ASP A 83 4.22 0.94 -1.81
N TYR A 84 3.52 0.05 -2.53
CA TYR A 84 3.41 -1.37 -2.15
C TYR A 84 4.69 -2.13 -2.51
N THR A 85 5.62 -2.17 -1.57
CA THR A 85 6.95 -2.80 -1.71
C THR A 85 7.25 -3.72 -0.51
N PRO A 86 8.23 -4.63 -0.62
CA PRO A 86 8.67 -5.42 0.54
C PRO A 86 9.15 -4.58 1.73
N ALA A 87 9.62 -3.35 1.48
CA ALA A 87 10.02 -2.43 2.55
C ALA A 87 8.85 -2.01 3.46
N ASN A 88 7.63 -2.04 2.92
CA ASN A 88 6.39 -1.69 3.62
C ASN A 88 5.57 -2.92 4.05
N ILE A 89 6.24 -4.07 4.17
CA ILE A 89 5.68 -5.31 4.73
C ILE A 89 6.59 -5.78 5.87
N ILE A 90 5.96 -6.18 6.98
CA ILE A 90 6.65 -6.76 8.14
C ILE A 90 6.13 -8.18 8.35
N ARG A 91 7.04 -9.15 8.49
CA ARG A 91 6.72 -10.47 9.02
C ARG A 91 6.78 -10.43 10.54
N SER A 92 5.64 -10.62 11.18
CA SER A 92 5.54 -10.63 12.65
C SER A 92 6.41 -11.75 13.23
N GLY A 93 7.22 -11.41 14.23
CA GLY A 93 8.03 -12.36 14.97
C GLY A 93 7.20 -13.31 15.82
N GLU A 94 6.02 -12.87 16.27
CA GLU A 94 5.11 -13.66 17.10
C GLU A 94 4.30 -14.68 16.28
N SER A 95 3.65 -14.23 15.22
CA SER A 95 2.69 -15.04 14.42
C SER A 95 3.24 -15.53 13.10
N GLY A 96 4.33 -14.94 12.60
CA GLY A 96 4.82 -15.16 11.24
C GLY A 96 3.95 -14.57 10.13
N ALA A 97 2.84 -13.90 10.49
CA ALA A 97 1.94 -13.27 9.54
C ALA A 97 2.54 -11.98 8.96
N LEU A 98 2.14 -11.65 7.73
CA LEU A 98 2.55 -10.42 7.08
C LEU A 98 1.62 -9.26 7.44
N TYR A 99 2.21 -8.12 7.75
CA TYR A 99 1.54 -6.86 8.03
C TYR A 99 1.94 -5.82 6.99
N VAL A 100 0.97 -5.11 6.42
CA VAL A 100 1.21 -3.94 5.57
C VAL A 100 1.33 -2.71 6.44
N ILE A 101 2.34 -1.91 6.21
CA ILE A 101 2.60 -0.66 6.95
C ILE A 101 2.72 0.51 5.98
N ASP A 102 2.68 1.73 6.52
CA ASP A 102 2.93 2.99 5.80
C ASP A 102 1.96 3.26 4.65
N PHE A 103 0.76 3.71 4.99
CA PHE A 103 -0.26 4.15 4.03
C PHE A 103 -0.17 5.65 3.71
N GLY A 104 0.95 6.30 4.01
CA GLY A 104 1.13 7.75 3.86
C GLY A 104 1.02 8.27 2.42
N LEU A 105 1.25 7.43 1.42
CA LEU A 105 1.06 7.74 -0.01
C LEU A 105 -0.22 7.13 -0.58
N GLY A 106 -1.04 6.49 0.27
CA GLY A 106 -2.25 5.82 -0.15
C GLY A 106 -3.42 6.76 -0.42
N PHE A 107 -4.39 6.25 -1.16
CA PHE A 107 -5.63 6.94 -1.48
C PHE A 107 -6.70 5.94 -1.91
N VAL A 108 -7.93 6.41 -2.06
CA VAL A 108 -9.05 5.58 -2.55
C VAL A 108 -9.24 5.85 -4.04
N SER A 109 -9.24 4.79 -4.84
CA SER A 109 -9.47 4.87 -6.28
C SER A 109 -10.06 3.57 -6.83
N LYS A 110 -10.99 3.71 -7.76
CA LYS A 110 -11.53 2.60 -8.58
C LYS A 110 -10.79 2.43 -9.90
N ASP A 111 -9.85 3.32 -10.19
CA ASP A 111 -9.14 3.33 -11.46
C ASP A 111 -8.21 2.11 -11.57
N VAL A 112 -8.31 1.41 -12.68
CA VAL A 112 -7.49 0.25 -13.01
C VAL A 112 -6.01 0.63 -13.13
N GLU A 113 -5.73 1.83 -13.62
CA GLU A 113 -4.36 2.34 -13.76
C GLU A 113 -3.67 2.48 -12.39
N ASP A 114 -4.37 3.04 -11.40
CA ASP A 114 -3.81 3.19 -10.04
C ASP A 114 -3.54 1.82 -9.40
N LYS A 115 -4.43 0.86 -9.58
CA LYS A 115 -4.24 -0.52 -9.12
C LYS A 115 -3.06 -1.20 -9.83
N ALA A 116 -2.92 -0.96 -11.13
CA ALA A 116 -1.80 -1.51 -11.91
C ALA A 116 -0.44 -0.96 -11.46
N VAL A 117 -0.37 0.30 -11.06
CA VAL A 117 0.85 0.91 -10.51
C VAL A 117 1.27 0.24 -9.21
N ASP A 118 0.34 -0.03 -8.29
CA ASP A 118 0.63 -0.76 -7.05
C ASP A 118 1.19 -2.17 -7.33
N VAL A 119 0.54 -2.93 -8.22
CA VAL A 119 1.01 -4.27 -8.63
C VAL A 119 2.41 -4.18 -9.25
N PHE A 120 2.61 -3.27 -10.20
CA PHE A 120 3.88 -3.07 -10.88
C PHE A 120 5.01 -2.71 -9.91
N THR A 121 4.74 -1.87 -8.93
CA THR A 121 5.71 -1.47 -7.91
C THR A 121 6.24 -2.69 -7.14
N MET A 122 5.36 -3.61 -6.72
CA MET A 122 5.77 -4.84 -6.06
C MET A 122 6.53 -5.77 -7.02
N LEU A 123 6.03 -5.99 -8.24
CA LEU A 123 6.66 -6.89 -9.21
C LEU A 123 8.09 -6.49 -9.58
N ARG A 124 8.43 -5.20 -9.50
CA ARG A 124 9.80 -4.74 -9.72
C ARG A 124 10.74 -5.05 -8.55
N ALA A 125 10.21 -5.27 -7.38
CA ALA A 125 10.97 -5.41 -6.14
C ALA A 125 11.19 -6.86 -5.70
N ILE A 126 10.51 -7.84 -6.32
CA ILE A 126 10.56 -9.25 -5.91
C ILE A 126 11.03 -10.18 -7.03
N ALA A 127 11.57 -11.33 -6.65
CA ALA A 127 11.93 -12.40 -7.58
C ALA A 127 10.74 -13.33 -7.89
N GLU A 128 9.95 -13.68 -6.89
CA GLU A 128 8.83 -14.64 -6.95
C GLU A 128 7.54 -14.02 -7.53
N LYS A 129 7.63 -13.48 -8.75
CA LYS A 129 6.56 -12.73 -9.42
C LYS A 129 5.32 -13.58 -9.68
N ASP A 130 5.50 -14.82 -10.13
CA ASP A 130 4.39 -15.73 -10.44
C ASP A 130 3.60 -16.11 -9.18
N ALA A 131 4.29 -16.30 -8.06
CA ALA A 131 3.64 -16.56 -6.78
C ALA A 131 2.81 -15.35 -6.32
N PHE A 132 3.35 -14.13 -6.45
CA PHE A 132 2.61 -12.91 -6.15
C PHE A 132 1.37 -12.75 -7.03
N VAL A 133 1.51 -12.91 -8.35
CA VAL A 133 0.39 -12.85 -9.31
C VAL A 133 -0.67 -13.89 -8.97
N ALA A 134 -0.27 -15.12 -8.65
CA ALA A 134 -1.20 -16.18 -8.24
C ALA A 134 -2.01 -15.78 -6.98
N GLY A 135 -1.39 -15.12 -6.02
CA GLY A 135 -2.07 -14.56 -4.85
C GLY A 135 -3.02 -13.42 -5.21
N TYR A 136 -2.57 -12.51 -6.07
CA TYR A 136 -3.36 -11.35 -6.52
C TYR A 136 -4.60 -11.75 -7.34
N CYS A 137 -4.55 -12.89 -8.04
CA CYS A 137 -5.69 -13.43 -8.80
C CYS A 137 -6.91 -13.78 -7.93
N SER A 138 -6.82 -13.70 -6.60
CA SER A 138 -7.99 -13.72 -5.72
C SER A 138 -8.89 -12.48 -5.85
N TYR A 139 -8.39 -11.40 -6.45
CA TYR A 139 -9.17 -10.21 -6.80
C TYR A 139 -10.03 -10.47 -8.05
N GLY A 140 -11.33 -10.19 -7.97
CA GLY A 140 -12.27 -10.48 -9.06
C GLY A 140 -11.99 -9.76 -10.38
N LYS A 141 -11.25 -8.65 -10.35
CA LYS A 141 -10.84 -7.87 -11.54
C LYS A 141 -9.33 -7.97 -11.81
N ALA A 142 -8.67 -8.98 -11.29
CA ALA A 142 -7.22 -9.15 -11.42
C ALA A 142 -6.76 -9.17 -12.89
N ASP A 143 -7.48 -9.84 -13.78
CA ASP A 143 -7.13 -9.93 -15.20
C ASP A 143 -7.07 -8.56 -15.89
N GLU A 144 -8.02 -7.69 -15.57
CA GLU A 144 -8.05 -6.31 -16.09
C GLU A 144 -6.85 -5.50 -15.62
N VAL A 145 -6.53 -5.58 -14.32
CA VAL A 145 -5.37 -4.91 -13.73
C VAL A 145 -4.07 -5.46 -14.29
N LEU A 146 -3.92 -6.78 -14.39
CA LEU A 146 -2.70 -7.41 -14.90
C LEU A 146 -2.44 -7.09 -16.39
N LYS A 147 -3.49 -6.94 -17.20
CA LYS A 147 -3.34 -6.40 -18.57
C LYS A 147 -2.79 -4.97 -18.56
N ARG A 148 -3.31 -4.14 -17.67
CA ARG A 148 -2.85 -2.75 -17.51
C ARG A 148 -1.39 -2.67 -17.01
N VAL A 149 -0.97 -3.59 -16.17
CA VAL A 149 0.43 -3.69 -15.69
C VAL A 149 1.40 -3.79 -16.87
N LYS A 150 1.08 -4.56 -17.92
CA LYS A 150 1.91 -4.68 -19.11
C LYS A 150 2.07 -3.35 -19.85
N ASP A 151 1.04 -2.52 -19.86
CA ASP A 151 1.08 -1.20 -20.48
C ASP A 151 1.90 -0.21 -19.64
N VAL A 152 1.78 -0.27 -18.32
CA VAL A 152 2.60 0.49 -17.37
C VAL A 152 4.08 0.14 -17.55
N GLU A 153 4.40 -1.16 -17.61
CA GLU A 153 5.76 -1.65 -17.79
C GLU A 153 6.39 -1.13 -19.11
N LYS A 154 5.64 -1.16 -20.21
CA LYS A 154 6.11 -0.64 -21.48
C LYS A 154 6.43 0.86 -21.41
N ARG A 155 5.54 1.66 -20.81
CA ARG A 155 5.76 3.11 -20.66
C ARG A 155 7.02 3.43 -19.85
N VAL A 156 7.27 2.70 -18.77
CA VAL A 156 8.48 2.89 -17.96
C VAL A 156 9.75 2.56 -18.74
N ARG A 157 9.74 1.52 -19.60
CA ARG A 157 10.89 1.17 -20.44
C ARG A 157 11.22 2.23 -21.49
N TYR A 158 10.23 2.95 -22.01
CA TYR A 158 10.40 3.93 -23.07
C TYR A 158 10.49 5.38 -22.55
N ALA A 159 10.34 5.60 -21.26
CA ALA A 159 10.47 6.93 -20.62
C ALA A 159 11.92 7.29 -20.26
N VAL A 160 12.88 6.44 -20.60
CA VAL A 160 14.32 6.64 -20.33
C VAL A 160 15.05 7.11 -21.59
#